data_00b3ebd0f84738647415989978486850
#
_entry.id   00b3ebd0f84738647415989978486850
#
_cell.length_a   1.000
_cell.length_b   1.000
_cell.length_c   1.000
_cell.angle_alpha   90.00
_cell.angle_beta   90.00
_cell.angle_gamma   90.00
#
_symmetry.space_group_name_H-M   'P 1'
#
loop_
_entity.id
_entity.type
_entity.pdbx_description
1 polymer ?
#
loop_
_entity_poly.entity_id
_entity_poly.type
_entity_poly.pdbx_seq_one_letter_code
_entity_poly.pdbx_strand_id
1 'polypeptide(L)'
;MKVGDLLLVTGTAFFEKTKIVDRNKGIYILENGIKTDRTLHPLNSTYKVEPFDEEKYKNLMAQRLLTRNLEKLTLINNKGIENPEIVRYAANKLSRILEKLEEK
;
A
#
# COMPACT_ATOMS: atom_id res chain seq x y z
N MET A 1 23.23 -6.75 0.66
CA MET A 1 22.03 -7.52 1.11
C MET A 1 22.29 -9.01 0.95
N LYS A 2 21.54 -9.83 1.63
CA LYS A 2 21.72 -11.27 1.67
C LYS A 2 20.38 -11.99 1.61
N VAL A 3 20.42 -13.28 1.32
CA VAL A 3 19.24 -14.15 1.36
C VAL A 3 18.54 -14.04 2.71
N GLY A 4 17.23 -13.88 2.68
CA GLY A 4 16.40 -13.66 3.86
C GLY A 4 16.08 -12.19 4.15
N ASP A 5 16.81 -11.24 3.57
CA ASP A 5 16.54 -9.83 3.77
C ASP A 5 15.17 -9.46 3.18
N LEU A 6 14.43 -8.65 3.94
CA LEU A 6 13.10 -8.22 3.55
C LEU A 6 13.16 -7.03 2.60
N LEU A 7 12.28 -7.04 1.62
CA LEU A 7 12.19 -6.00 0.60
C LEU A 7 10.73 -5.55 0.44
N LEU A 8 10.58 -4.33 -0.05
CA LEU A 8 9.30 -3.76 -0.43
C LEU A 8 9.27 -3.56 -1.93
N VAL A 9 8.26 -4.15 -2.58
CA VAL A 9 8.02 -3.99 -4.01
C VAL A 9 6.80 -3.11 -4.20
N THR A 10 6.92 -2.06 -4.99
CA THR A 10 5.82 -1.13 -5.26
C THR A 10 5.63 -0.93 -6.75
N GLY A 11 4.38 -0.80 -7.16
CA GLY A 11 3.96 -0.46 -8.52
C GLY A 11 2.91 0.64 -8.47
N THR A 12 2.25 0.91 -9.59
CA THR A 12 1.26 1.99 -9.70
C THR A 12 0.09 1.80 -8.73
N ALA A 13 -0.43 0.58 -8.62
CA ALA A 13 -1.55 0.27 -7.71
C ALA A 13 -1.27 -1.01 -6.92
N PHE A 14 0.00 -1.26 -6.63
CA PHE A 14 0.44 -2.52 -6.06
C PHE A 14 1.58 -2.28 -5.08
N PHE A 15 1.55 -2.99 -3.97
CA PHE A 15 2.71 -3.09 -3.08
C PHE A 15 2.73 -4.46 -2.41
N GLU A 16 3.92 -4.95 -2.12
CA GLU A 16 4.10 -6.28 -1.55
C GLU A 16 5.37 -6.32 -0.70
N LYS A 17 5.26 -6.98 0.45
CA LYS A 17 6.41 -7.36 1.25
C LYS A 17 6.93 -8.69 0.72
N THR A 18 8.21 -8.75 0.40
CA THR A 18 8.84 -9.96 -0.09
C THR A 18 10.23 -10.11 0.53
N LYS A 19 10.96 -11.13 0.15
CA LYS A 19 12.31 -11.36 0.63
C LYS A 19 13.18 -11.95 -0.46
N ILE A 20 14.50 -11.81 -0.29
CA ILE A 20 15.48 -12.46 -1.17
C ILE A 20 15.51 -13.93 -0.81
N VAL A 21 15.22 -14.80 -1.78
CA VAL A 21 15.25 -16.26 -1.57
C VAL A 21 16.49 -16.92 -2.16
N ASP A 22 17.16 -16.23 -3.11
CA ASP A 22 18.37 -16.75 -3.72
C ASP A 22 19.24 -15.62 -4.26
N ARG A 23 20.51 -15.90 -4.43
CA ARG A 23 21.50 -14.96 -4.99
C ARG A 23 22.44 -15.73 -5.91
N ASN A 24 22.54 -15.30 -7.16
CA ASN A 24 23.38 -15.96 -8.16
C ASN A 24 24.04 -14.91 -9.04
N LYS A 25 25.39 -14.89 -9.07
CA LYS A 25 26.20 -14.02 -9.95
C LYS A 25 25.78 -12.54 -9.93
N GLY A 26 25.53 -12.02 -8.72
CA GLY A 26 25.14 -10.61 -8.56
C GLY A 26 23.67 -10.32 -8.83
N ILE A 27 22.87 -11.34 -9.07
CA ILE A 27 21.43 -11.24 -9.24
C ILE A 27 20.73 -11.76 -7.99
N TYR A 28 19.80 -10.97 -7.46
CA TYR A 28 18.92 -11.40 -6.38
C TYR A 28 17.63 -11.95 -6.97
N ILE A 29 17.18 -13.09 -6.45
CA ILE A 29 15.90 -13.68 -6.81
C ILE A 29 14.97 -13.52 -5.62
N LEU A 30 13.83 -12.87 -5.84
CA LEU A 30 12.84 -12.60 -4.79
C LEU A 30 11.79 -13.71 -4.74
N GLU A 31 11.16 -13.86 -3.59
CA GLU A 31 10.14 -14.89 -3.36
C GLU A 31 8.99 -14.80 -4.38
N ASN A 32 8.65 -13.59 -4.81
CA ASN A 32 7.59 -13.36 -5.80
C ASN A 32 8.02 -13.57 -7.26
N GLY A 33 9.26 -14.01 -7.51
CA GLY A 33 9.79 -14.27 -8.84
C GLY A 33 10.47 -13.09 -9.51
N ILE A 34 10.45 -11.90 -8.92
CA ILE A 34 11.18 -10.75 -9.46
C ILE A 34 12.68 -10.98 -9.28
N LYS A 35 13.45 -10.63 -10.31
CA LYS A 35 14.92 -10.67 -10.28
C LYS A 35 15.44 -9.24 -10.29
N THR A 36 16.45 -8.97 -9.46
CA THR A 36 17.08 -7.65 -9.39
C THR A 36 18.59 -7.75 -9.51
N ASP A 37 19.25 -6.64 -9.85
CA ASP A 37 20.69 -6.52 -9.69
C ASP A 37 21.05 -6.22 -8.24
N ARG A 38 22.35 -5.97 -7.95
CA ARG A 38 22.83 -5.69 -6.59
C ARG A 38 22.28 -4.38 -5.99
N THR A 39 21.85 -3.46 -6.85
CA THR A 39 21.28 -2.17 -6.43
C THR A 39 19.76 -2.23 -6.32
N LEU A 40 19.18 -3.42 -6.39
CA LEU A 40 17.74 -3.67 -6.34
C LEU A 40 16.98 -3.13 -7.56
N HIS A 41 17.68 -2.99 -8.69
CA HIS A 41 17.04 -2.59 -9.95
C HIS A 41 16.36 -3.82 -10.58
N PRO A 42 15.04 -3.82 -10.79
CA PRO A 42 14.37 -4.97 -11.37
C PRO A 42 14.84 -5.24 -12.80
N LEU A 43 15.08 -6.50 -13.12
CA LEU A 43 15.55 -6.94 -14.44
C LEU A 43 14.41 -7.45 -15.32
N ASN A 44 13.32 -7.91 -14.71
CA ASN A 44 12.18 -8.51 -15.41
C ASN A 44 10.85 -7.88 -15.02
N SER A 45 10.87 -6.65 -14.53
CA SER A 45 9.68 -5.96 -14.04
C SER A 45 9.88 -4.46 -14.09
N THR A 46 8.79 -3.70 -14.11
CA THR A 46 8.79 -2.24 -14.00
C THR A 46 8.52 -1.76 -12.57
N TYR A 47 8.36 -2.68 -11.62
CA TYR A 47 8.14 -2.34 -10.22
C TYR A 47 9.39 -1.73 -9.60
N LYS A 48 9.19 -0.94 -8.57
CA LYS A 48 10.28 -0.44 -7.73
C LYS A 48 10.55 -1.43 -6.61
N VAL A 49 11.82 -1.74 -6.37
CA VAL A 49 12.24 -2.63 -5.28
C VAL A 49 13.17 -1.84 -4.36
N GLU A 50 12.90 -1.91 -3.06
CA GLU A 50 13.72 -1.21 -2.06
C GLU A 50 13.80 -2.04 -0.77
N PRO A 51 14.75 -1.74 0.14
CA PRO A 51 14.80 -2.37 1.43
C PRO A 51 13.47 -2.17 2.18
N PHE A 52 13.04 -3.18 2.93
CA PHE A 52 11.77 -3.10 3.64
C PHE A 52 11.81 -2.03 4.73
N ASP A 53 10.81 -1.16 4.72
CA ASP A 53 10.59 -0.12 5.71
C ASP A 53 9.22 -0.37 6.34
N GLU A 54 9.21 -0.73 7.61
CA GLU A 54 8.00 -1.05 8.37
C GLU A 54 7.01 0.12 8.36
N GLU A 55 7.48 1.32 8.61
CA GLU A 55 6.64 2.54 8.65
C GLU A 55 6.01 2.81 7.29
N LYS A 56 6.80 2.75 6.24
CA LYS A 56 6.32 2.94 4.88
C LYS A 56 5.28 1.88 4.50
N TYR A 57 5.52 0.63 4.88
CA TYR A 57 4.59 -0.46 4.61
C TYR A 57 3.25 -0.24 5.32
N LYS A 58 3.28 0.15 6.59
CA LYS A 58 2.07 0.47 7.36
C LYS A 58 1.27 1.61 6.72
N ASN A 59 1.97 2.63 6.24
CA ASN A 59 1.34 3.77 5.57
C ASN A 59 0.67 3.35 4.26
N LEU A 60 1.32 2.49 3.47
CA LEU A 60 0.75 1.96 2.24
C LEU A 60 -0.50 1.11 2.52
N MET A 61 -0.46 0.29 3.57
CA MET A 61 -1.63 -0.49 3.99
C MET A 61 -2.78 0.41 4.44
N ALA A 62 -2.47 1.47 5.20
CA ALA A 62 -3.47 2.43 5.65
C ALA A 62 -4.11 3.17 4.48
N GLN A 63 -3.32 3.59 3.49
CA GLN A 63 -3.84 4.23 2.29
C GLN A 63 -4.75 3.30 1.48
N ARG A 64 -4.38 2.04 1.36
CA ARG A 64 -5.21 1.03 0.68
C ARG A 64 -6.54 0.85 1.39
N LEU A 65 -6.50 0.76 2.72
CA LEU A 65 -7.70 0.61 3.53
C LEU A 65 -8.61 1.84 3.43
N LEU A 66 -8.02 3.03 3.47
CA LEU A 66 -8.75 4.29 3.32
C LEU A 66 -9.47 4.35 1.97
N THR A 67 -8.76 4.05 0.88
CA THR A 67 -9.34 4.04 -0.46
C THR A 67 -10.52 3.07 -0.55
N ARG A 68 -10.34 1.86 -0.04
CA ARG A 68 -11.39 0.83 -0.03
C ARG A 68 -12.62 1.28 0.76
N ASN A 69 -12.39 1.89 1.92
CA ASN A 69 -13.49 2.37 2.77
C ASN A 69 -14.24 3.52 2.13
N LEU A 70 -13.54 4.44 1.46
CA LEU A 70 -14.17 5.54 0.73
C LEU A 70 -15.03 5.02 -0.42
N GLU A 71 -14.56 4.03 -1.16
CA GLU A 71 -15.33 3.40 -2.24
C GLU A 71 -16.60 2.74 -1.70
N LYS A 72 -16.49 1.99 -0.60
CA LYS A 72 -17.64 1.37 0.05
C LYS A 72 -18.64 2.40 0.55
N LEU A 73 -18.15 3.47 1.18
CA LEU A 73 -19.01 4.53 1.70
C LEU A 73 -19.77 5.22 0.56
N THR A 74 -19.10 5.48 -0.55
CA THR A 74 -19.71 6.06 -1.75
C THR A 74 -20.83 5.17 -2.28
N LEU A 75 -20.61 3.87 -2.38
CA LEU A 75 -21.62 2.92 -2.84
C LEU A 75 -22.83 2.88 -1.91
N ILE A 76 -22.60 2.86 -0.60
CA ILE A 76 -23.66 2.87 0.42
C ILE A 76 -24.46 4.16 0.32
N ASN A 77 -23.78 5.31 0.22
CA ASN A 77 -24.42 6.60 0.11
C ASN A 77 -25.27 6.73 -1.16
N ASN A 78 -24.79 6.19 -2.27
CA ASN A 78 -25.53 6.20 -3.54
C ASN A 78 -26.80 5.36 -3.49
N LYS A 79 -26.80 4.28 -2.71
CA LYS A 79 -28.01 3.46 -2.49
C LYS A 79 -28.98 4.11 -1.51
N GLY A 80 -28.51 5.06 -0.71
CA GLY A 80 -29.28 5.72 0.33
C GLY A 80 -29.12 5.06 1.70
N ILE A 81 -28.92 5.88 2.71
CA ILE A 81 -28.81 5.43 4.10
C ILE A 81 -30.13 5.81 4.79
N GLU A 82 -30.88 4.82 5.24
CA GLU A 82 -32.20 5.05 5.83
C GLU A 82 -32.15 5.62 7.25
N ASN A 83 -31.11 5.30 8.03
CA ASN A 83 -31.00 5.73 9.41
C ASN A 83 -30.40 7.15 9.49
N PRO A 84 -31.19 8.16 9.91
CA PRO A 84 -30.69 9.54 9.97
C PRO A 84 -29.60 9.77 11.01
N GLU A 85 -29.55 8.97 12.08
CA GLU A 85 -28.48 9.09 13.07
C GLU A 85 -27.14 8.68 12.50
N ILE A 86 -27.12 7.62 11.70
CA ILE A 86 -25.91 7.16 11.02
C ILE A 86 -25.43 8.19 10.01
N VAL A 87 -26.35 8.80 9.26
CA VAL A 87 -26.02 9.86 8.29
C VAL A 87 -25.35 11.03 9.00
N ARG A 88 -25.94 11.50 10.10
CA ARG A 88 -25.36 12.60 10.87
C ARG A 88 -24.01 12.28 11.47
N TYR A 89 -23.86 11.06 12.01
CA TYR A 89 -22.58 10.59 12.56
C TYR A 89 -21.49 10.57 11.48
N ALA A 90 -21.78 9.97 10.33
CA ALA A 90 -20.84 9.86 9.23
C ALA A 90 -20.45 11.25 8.69
N ALA A 91 -21.42 12.14 8.50
CA ALA A 91 -21.17 13.50 8.03
C ALA A 91 -20.25 14.25 8.98
N ASN A 92 -20.50 14.17 10.28
CA ASN A 92 -19.67 14.85 11.29
C ASN A 92 -18.25 14.28 11.35
N LYS A 93 -18.11 12.98 11.28
CA LYS A 93 -16.80 12.30 11.29
C LYS A 93 -15.97 12.70 10.06
N LEU A 94 -16.58 12.65 8.89
CA LEU A 94 -15.91 13.02 7.65
C LEU A 94 -15.51 14.50 7.64
N SER A 95 -16.36 15.38 8.15
CA SER A 95 -16.04 16.79 8.26
C SER A 95 -14.80 17.02 9.12
N ARG A 96 -14.67 16.33 10.25
CA ARG A 96 -13.50 16.43 11.12
C ARG A 96 -12.23 15.93 10.44
N ILE A 97 -12.33 14.83 9.69
CA ILE A 97 -11.19 14.29 8.95
C ILE A 97 -10.75 15.28 7.87
N LEU A 98 -11.68 15.84 7.13
CA LEU A 98 -11.41 16.82 6.08
C LEU A 98 -10.78 18.09 6.64
N GLU A 99 -11.26 18.59 7.78
CA GLU A 99 -10.67 19.75 8.46
C GLU A 99 -9.19 19.52 8.78
N LYS A 100 -8.85 18.35 9.31
CA LYS A 100 -7.45 18.01 9.61
C LYS A 100 -6.58 17.96 8.36
N LEU A 101 -7.12 17.47 7.25
CA LEU A 101 -6.39 17.40 5.98
C LEU A 101 -6.22 18.79 5.36
N GLU A 102 -7.18 19.66 5.53
CA GLU A 102 -7.15 21.03 4.99
C GLU A 102 -6.25 21.98 5.80
N GLU A 103 -5.93 21.65 7.03
CA GLU A 103 -5.04 22.44 7.91
C GLU A 103 -3.59 22.45 7.46
N LYS A 104 -3.24 21.69 6.46
CA LYS A 104 -1.86 21.61 5.99
C LYS A 104 -1.48 22.71 5.01
#